data_382eba1f92705c05ca570a91b99375e6
#
_entry.id   382eba1f92705c05ca570a91b99375e6
#
_cell.length_a   1.000
_cell.length_b   1.000
_cell.length_c   1.000
_cell.angle_alpha   90.00
_cell.angle_beta   90.00
_cell.angle_gamma   90.00
#
_symmetry.space_group_name_H-M   'P 1'
#
loop_
_entity.id
_entity.type
_entity.pdbx_description
1 polymer ?
#
loop_
_entity_poly.entity_id
_entity_poly.type
_entity_poly.pdbx_seq_one_letter_code
_entity_poly.pdbx_strand_id
1 'polypeptide(L)'
;SLFGYGAFSNEAVINSSKALYYFALGLPAFALIKIFSSFFFANHDTKTPFYISLFSVALNILISLYYFRYIGFIIIPIATTISSWFNSIVLFIYLINRSLFRFNNTFTSKFLKIIFASISMGLFFKFLTSFFENQLAYYYEYKILFLFLCVILCVVFYFLISILIKAFNSKDLKLKY
;
A
#
# COMPACT_ATOMS: atom_id res chain seq x y z
N SER A 1 -4.87 -7.53 -17.06
CA SER A 1 -4.81 -8.94 -17.48
C SER A 1 -5.68 -9.89 -16.63
N LEU A 2 -5.91 -9.62 -15.35
CA LEU A 2 -6.71 -10.49 -14.47
C LEU A 2 -8.22 -10.44 -14.77
N PHE A 3 -8.75 -9.29 -15.19
CA PHE A 3 -10.19 -9.06 -15.39
C PHE A 3 -10.61 -9.01 -16.87
N GLY A 4 -9.70 -9.21 -17.81
CA GLY A 4 -9.97 -9.11 -19.24
C GLY A 4 -10.48 -10.40 -19.88
N TYR A 5 -11.46 -11.09 -19.27
CA TYR A 5 -12.05 -12.32 -19.80
C TYR A 5 -13.57 -12.22 -19.90
N GLY A 6 -14.13 -12.94 -20.89
CA GLY A 6 -15.58 -13.06 -21.04
C GLY A 6 -16.27 -11.77 -21.46
N ALA A 7 -17.35 -11.42 -20.79
CA ALA A 7 -18.19 -10.24 -21.10
C ALA A 7 -17.59 -8.87 -20.64
N PHE A 8 -16.36 -8.85 -20.13
CA PHE A 8 -15.74 -7.62 -19.63
C PHE A 8 -15.27 -6.74 -20.81
N SER A 9 -15.87 -5.56 -20.96
CA SER A 9 -15.49 -4.63 -22.02
C SER A 9 -14.10 -4.03 -21.78
N ASN A 10 -13.40 -3.63 -22.85
CA ASN A 10 -12.10 -2.96 -22.72
C ASN A 10 -12.15 -1.72 -21.83
N GLU A 11 -13.24 -0.98 -21.88
CA GLU A 11 -13.48 0.19 -21.03
C GLU A 11 -13.57 -0.21 -19.53
N ALA A 12 -14.29 -1.29 -19.22
CA ALA A 12 -14.39 -1.80 -17.87
C ALA A 12 -13.01 -2.27 -17.34
N VAL A 13 -12.17 -2.88 -18.19
CA VAL A 13 -10.79 -3.27 -17.83
C VAL A 13 -9.94 -2.05 -17.48
N ILE A 14 -9.99 -1.00 -18.31
CA ILE A 14 -9.23 0.24 -18.09
C ILE A 14 -9.69 0.90 -16.78
N ASN A 15 -10.98 0.99 -16.58
CA ASN A 15 -11.57 1.62 -15.40
C ASN A 15 -11.26 0.84 -14.12
N SER A 16 -11.32 -0.49 -14.15
CA SER A 16 -10.94 -1.34 -13.03
C SER A 16 -9.44 -1.22 -12.70
N SER A 17 -8.59 -1.12 -13.73
CA SER A 17 -7.15 -0.96 -13.52
C SER A 17 -6.81 0.40 -12.88
N LYS A 18 -7.50 1.48 -13.29
CA LYS A 18 -7.37 2.80 -12.67
C LYS A 18 -7.83 2.79 -11.21
N ALA A 19 -8.98 2.16 -10.92
CA ALA A 19 -9.47 2.03 -9.55
C ALA A 19 -8.46 1.27 -8.67
N LEU A 20 -7.93 0.15 -9.16
CA LEU A 20 -6.93 -0.65 -8.46
C LEU A 20 -5.64 0.14 -8.21
N TYR A 21 -5.19 0.94 -9.18
CA TYR A 21 -4.02 1.81 -9.03
C TYR A 21 -4.20 2.79 -7.85
N TYR A 22 -5.34 3.47 -7.77
CA TYR A 22 -5.60 4.40 -6.67
C TYR A 22 -5.73 3.69 -5.32
N PHE A 23 -6.39 2.53 -5.25
CA PHE A 23 -6.43 1.72 -4.02
C PHE A 23 -5.05 1.26 -3.58
N ALA A 24 -4.19 0.86 -4.51
CA ALA A 24 -2.82 0.44 -4.21
C ALA A 24 -2.00 1.56 -3.54
N LEU A 25 -2.21 2.82 -3.93
CA LEU A 25 -1.59 3.98 -3.26
C LEU A 25 -2.09 4.17 -1.82
N GLY A 26 -3.26 3.66 -1.48
CA GLY A 26 -3.83 3.67 -0.12
C GLY A 26 -3.32 2.56 0.79
N LEU A 27 -2.81 1.44 0.24
CA LEU A 27 -2.37 0.29 1.03
C LEU A 27 -1.34 0.62 2.13
N PRO A 28 -0.29 1.43 1.86
CA PRO A 28 0.65 1.82 2.90
C PRO A 28 -0.04 2.59 4.04
N ALA A 29 -0.99 3.47 3.71
CA ALA A 29 -1.75 4.22 4.71
C ALA A 29 -2.59 3.29 5.60
N PHE A 30 -3.27 2.29 5.02
CA PHE A 30 -4.01 1.28 5.80
C PHE A 30 -3.11 0.49 6.75
N ALA A 31 -1.92 0.09 6.29
CA ALA A 31 -0.95 -0.58 7.14
C ALA A 31 -0.51 0.31 8.31
N LEU A 32 -0.21 1.58 8.04
CA LEU A 32 0.19 2.56 9.06
C LEU A 32 -0.93 2.82 10.07
N ILE A 33 -2.19 2.97 9.62
CA ILE A 33 -3.35 3.13 10.51
C ILE A 33 -3.41 1.97 11.49
N LYS A 34 -3.27 0.73 11.01
CA LYS A 34 -3.31 -0.46 11.86
C LYS A 34 -2.19 -0.45 12.90
N ILE A 35 -0.97 -0.11 12.49
CA ILE A 35 0.19 -0.02 13.38
C ILE A 35 -0.03 1.10 14.41
N PHE A 36 -0.39 2.31 13.99
CA PHE A 36 -0.55 3.44 14.90
C PHE A 36 -1.70 3.23 15.88
N SER A 37 -2.82 2.68 15.42
CA SER A 37 -3.95 2.36 16.32
C SER A 37 -3.56 1.36 17.40
N SER A 38 -2.67 0.39 17.11
CA SER A 38 -2.23 -0.57 18.12
C SER A 38 -1.45 0.07 19.27
N PHE A 39 -0.71 1.16 19.02
CA PHE A 39 -0.05 1.94 20.09
C PHE A 39 -1.07 2.59 21.03
N PHE A 40 -2.17 3.13 20.50
CA PHE A 40 -3.24 3.70 21.34
C PHE A 40 -3.95 2.61 22.15
N PHE A 41 -4.26 1.48 21.53
CA PHE A 41 -4.91 0.35 22.22
C PHE A 41 -4.03 -0.23 23.34
N ALA A 42 -2.71 -0.31 23.13
CA ALA A 42 -1.77 -0.73 24.16
C ALA A 42 -1.75 0.23 25.37
N ASN A 43 -2.11 1.51 25.16
CA ASN A 43 -2.25 2.51 26.22
C ASN A 43 -3.71 2.70 26.70
N HIS A 44 -4.59 1.73 26.45
CA HIS A 44 -6.02 1.75 26.82
C HIS A 44 -6.81 2.93 26.24
N ASP A 45 -6.30 3.61 25.19
CA ASP A 45 -6.98 4.70 24.50
C ASP A 45 -7.62 4.19 23.21
N THR A 46 -8.89 3.79 23.29
CA THR A 46 -9.68 3.39 22.12
C THR A 46 -10.43 4.57 21.49
N LYS A 47 -10.61 5.66 22.26
CA LYS A 47 -11.41 6.82 21.84
C LYS A 47 -10.71 7.64 20.74
N THR A 48 -9.42 7.90 20.90
CA THR A 48 -8.67 8.72 19.95
C THR A 48 -8.67 8.12 18.53
N PRO A 49 -8.31 6.84 18.30
CA PRO A 49 -8.39 6.24 16.97
C PRO A 49 -9.82 6.19 16.41
N PHE A 50 -10.80 5.98 17.29
CA PHE A 50 -12.21 5.96 16.87
C PHE A 50 -12.65 7.30 16.29
N TYR A 51 -12.44 8.42 17.01
CA TYR A 51 -12.84 9.74 16.52
C TYR A 51 -12.10 10.15 15.25
N ILE A 52 -10.79 9.86 15.16
CA ILE A 52 -10.00 10.16 13.97
C ILE A 52 -10.53 9.36 12.78
N SER A 53 -10.85 8.07 12.97
CA SER A 53 -11.44 7.22 11.92
C SER A 53 -12.82 7.70 11.49
N LEU A 54 -13.66 8.12 12.44
CA LEU A 54 -14.98 8.67 12.15
C LEU A 54 -14.89 9.93 11.28
N PHE A 55 -13.97 10.84 11.62
CA PHE A 55 -13.72 12.04 10.83
C PHE A 55 -13.19 11.71 9.43
N SER A 56 -12.30 10.70 9.32
CA SER A 56 -11.77 10.26 8.03
C SER A 56 -12.84 9.64 7.13
N VAL A 57 -13.80 8.91 7.71
CA VAL A 57 -14.95 8.39 6.96
C VAL A 57 -15.85 9.53 6.48
N ALA A 58 -16.12 10.52 7.31
CA ALA A 58 -16.87 11.70 6.91
C ALA A 58 -16.19 12.45 5.76
N LEU A 59 -14.87 12.62 5.83
CA LEU A 59 -14.06 13.23 4.77
C LEU A 59 -14.17 12.42 3.46
N ASN A 60 -14.08 11.10 3.53
CA ASN A 60 -14.25 10.21 2.37
C ASN A 60 -15.61 10.43 1.69
N ILE A 61 -16.69 10.44 2.49
CA ILE A 61 -18.07 10.64 1.98
C ILE A 61 -18.17 12.01 1.32
N LEU A 62 -17.69 13.07 1.96
CA LEU A 62 -17.77 14.44 1.43
C LEU A 62 -17.01 14.56 0.09
N ILE A 63 -15.78 14.05 0.01
CA ILE A 63 -14.99 14.08 -1.23
C ILE A 63 -15.71 13.26 -2.32
N SER A 64 -16.19 12.06 -1.99
CA SER A 64 -16.87 11.19 -2.94
C SER A 64 -18.13 11.84 -3.50
N LEU A 65 -18.99 12.39 -2.65
CA LEU A 65 -20.25 13.02 -3.09
C LEU A 65 -20.00 14.28 -3.92
N TYR A 66 -19.05 15.12 -3.50
CA TYR A 66 -18.76 16.38 -4.19
C TYR A 66 -18.20 16.16 -5.60
N TYR A 67 -17.22 15.24 -5.73
CA TYR A 67 -16.54 15.01 -7.00
C TYR A 67 -17.16 13.92 -7.87
N PHE A 68 -18.16 13.16 -7.38
CA PHE A 68 -18.77 12.07 -8.16
C PHE A 68 -19.33 12.53 -9.51
N ARG A 69 -19.91 13.72 -9.58
CA ARG A 69 -20.46 14.30 -10.81
C ARG A 69 -19.39 14.60 -11.87
N TYR A 70 -18.15 14.86 -11.45
CA TYR A 70 -17.05 15.27 -12.35
C TYR A 70 -16.18 14.10 -12.78
N ILE A 71 -15.93 13.16 -11.89
CA ILE A 71 -14.93 12.10 -12.08
C ILE A 71 -15.61 10.71 -12.22
N GLY A 72 -16.88 10.60 -11.86
CA GLY A 72 -17.61 9.34 -11.84
C GLY A 72 -17.11 8.40 -10.72
N PHE A 73 -17.25 7.09 -10.92
CA PHE A 73 -16.97 6.11 -9.88
C PHE A 73 -15.48 6.03 -9.44
N ILE A 74 -14.54 6.52 -10.26
CA ILE A 74 -13.09 6.52 -9.92
C ILE A 74 -12.80 7.42 -8.72
N ILE A 75 -13.69 8.35 -8.40
CA ILE A 75 -13.53 9.18 -7.19
C ILE A 75 -13.55 8.36 -5.90
N ILE A 76 -14.25 7.21 -5.86
CA ILE A 76 -14.37 6.37 -4.66
C ILE A 76 -12.99 5.87 -4.19
N PRO A 77 -12.17 5.20 -5.04
CA PRO A 77 -10.82 4.81 -4.64
C PRO A 77 -9.89 6.00 -4.34
N ILE A 78 -10.05 7.12 -5.05
CA ILE A 78 -9.27 8.33 -4.78
C ILE A 78 -9.61 8.90 -3.40
N ALA A 79 -10.88 9.09 -3.10
CA ALA A 79 -11.35 9.60 -1.81
C ALA A 79 -10.93 8.67 -0.65
N THR A 80 -11.01 7.35 -0.87
CA THR A 80 -10.56 6.35 0.11
C THR A 80 -9.07 6.46 0.38
N THR A 81 -8.27 6.65 -0.64
CA THR A 81 -6.82 6.83 -0.49
C THR A 81 -6.49 8.13 0.25
N ILE A 82 -7.11 9.24 -0.12
CA ILE A 82 -6.90 10.55 0.54
C ILE A 82 -7.31 10.47 2.00
N SER A 83 -8.49 9.94 2.32
CA SER A 83 -8.98 9.84 3.69
C SER A 83 -8.15 8.89 4.55
N SER A 84 -7.59 7.83 3.96
CA SER A 84 -6.69 6.89 4.66
C SER A 84 -5.35 7.54 5.00
N TRP A 85 -4.76 8.30 4.07
CA TRP A 85 -3.55 9.06 4.35
C TRP A 85 -3.79 10.15 5.40
N PHE A 86 -4.92 10.85 5.33
CA PHE A 86 -5.32 11.81 6.35
C PHE A 86 -5.41 11.14 7.73
N ASN A 87 -6.12 10.01 7.84
CA ASN A 87 -6.23 9.24 9.08
C ASN A 87 -4.85 8.85 9.64
N SER A 88 -4.01 8.27 8.79
CA SER A 88 -2.65 7.85 9.17
C SER A 88 -1.80 9.02 9.68
N ILE A 89 -1.83 10.16 8.99
CA ILE A 89 -1.07 11.36 9.37
C ILE A 89 -1.57 11.92 10.70
N VAL A 90 -2.87 12.02 10.89
CA VAL A 90 -3.45 12.53 12.14
C VAL A 90 -3.10 11.62 13.31
N LEU A 91 -3.25 10.30 13.16
CA LEU A 91 -2.84 9.33 14.19
C LEU A 91 -1.35 9.48 14.53
N PHE A 92 -0.50 9.65 13.54
CA PHE A 92 0.94 9.83 13.73
C PHE A 92 1.27 11.10 14.51
N ILE A 93 0.63 12.24 14.17
CA ILE A 93 0.80 13.50 14.89
C ILE A 93 0.39 13.35 16.37
N TYR A 94 -0.76 12.70 16.64
CA TYR A 94 -1.21 12.44 18.01
C TYR A 94 -0.25 11.52 18.78
N LEU A 95 0.32 10.50 18.13
CA LEU A 95 1.34 9.61 18.73
C LEU A 95 2.58 10.38 19.18
N ILE A 96 3.08 11.29 18.34
CA ILE A 96 4.24 12.14 18.68
C ILE A 96 3.89 13.09 19.82
N ASN A 97 2.78 13.78 19.73
CA ASN A 97 2.35 14.78 20.73
C ASN A 97 2.15 14.15 22.12
N ARG A 98 1.70 12.89 22.18
CA ARG A 98 1.56 12.16 23.45
C ARG A 98 2.81 11.45 23.91
N SER A 99 3.95 11.63 23.19
CA SER A 99 5.23 10.97 23.49
C SER A 99 5.15 9.44 23.52
N LEU A 100 4.15 8.85 22.88
CA LEU A 100 3.97 7.41 22.77
C LEU A 100 4.93 6.78 21.75
N PHE A 101 5.50 7.60 20.89
CA PHE A 101 6.49 7.19 19.90
C PHE A 101 7.68 8.15 19.90
N ARG A 102 8.90 7.59 19.98
CA ARG A 102 10.13 8.34 19.87
C ARG A 102 10.98 7.79 18.72
N PHE A 103 11.45 8.70 17.88
CA PHE A 103 12.40 8.34 16.83
C PHE A 103 13.73 7.91 17.43
N ASN A 104 14.18 6.71 17.06
CA ASN A 104 15.53 6.25 17.34
C ASN A 104 16.28 6.16 16.01
N ASN A 105 17.57 6.52 16.01
CA ASN A 105 18.44 6.45 14.83
C ASN A 105 18.45 5.05 14.19
N THR A 106 18.36 4.00 15.00
CA THR A 106 18.24 2.62 14.52
C THR A 106 16.96 2.39 13.72
N PHE A 107 15.83 2.94 14.19
CA PHE A 107 14.53 2.84 13.49
C PHE A 107 14.57 3.60 12.18
N THR A 108 15.08 4.85 12.19
CA THR A 108 15.16 5.68 10.98
C THR A 108 16.05 5.03 9.92
N SER A 109 17.19 4.46 10.32
CA SER A 109 18.07 3.74 9.39
C SER A 109 17.39 2.50 8.80
N LYS A 110 16.70 1.67 9.60
CA LYS A 110 15.97 0.50 9.10
C LYS A 110 14.83 0.93 8.17
N PHE A 111 14.09 1.99 8.49
CA PHE A 111 13.01 2.52 7.68
C PHE A 111 13.49 2.97 6.29
N LEU A 112 14.59 3.73 6.22
CA LEU A 112 15.19 4.16 4.96
C LEU A 112 15.64 2.97 4.10
N LYS A 113 16.23 1.94 4.72
CA LYS A 113 16.64 0.71 4.03
C LYS A 113 15.45 -0.04 3.41
N ILE A 114 14.32 -0.11 4.13
CA ILE A 114 13.09 -0.75 3.63
C ILE A 114 12.53 0.05 2.46
N ILE A 115 12.50 1.38 2.53
CA ILE A 115 12.07 2.23 1.42
C ILE A 115 12.95 2.00 0.19
N PHE A 116 14.26 1.98 0.37
CA PHE A 116 15.20 1.72 -0.72
C PHE A 116 14.96 0.35 -1.38
N ALA A 117 14.80 -0.70 -0.57
CA ALA A 117 14.49 -2.05 -1.07
C ALA A 117 13.16 -2.07 -1.85
N SER A 118 12.14 -1.35 -1.35
CA SER A 118 10.83 -1.26 -2.02
C SER A 118 10.91 -0.54 -3.37
N ILE A 119 11.65 0.56 -3.44
CA ILE A 119 11.87 1.30 -4.70
C ILE A 119 12.63 0.42 -5.69
N SER A 120 13.70 -0.25 -5.25
CA SER A 120 14.48 -1.18 -6.10
C SER A 120 13.60 -2.32 -6.63
N MET A 121 12.71 -2.88 -5.81
CA MET A 121 11.73 -3.89 -6.24
C MET A 121 10.78 -3.33 -7.30
N GLY A 122 10.29 -2.10 -7.14
CA GLY A 122 9.40 -1.47 -8.11
C GLY A 122 10.08 -1.24 -9.46
N LEU A 123 11.34 -0.82 -9.48
CA LEU A 123 12.14 -0.69 -10.69
C LEU A 123 12.40 -2.04 -11.36
N PHE A 124 12.71 -3.07 -10.58
CA PHE A 124 12.87 -4.43 -11.07
C PHE A 124 11.58 -4.99 -11.65
N PHE A 125 10.43 -4.75 -11.03
CA PHE A 125 9.12 -5.13 -11.58
C PHE A 125 8.86 -4.45 -12.92
N LYS A 126 9.15 -3.15 -13.05
CA LYS A 126 9.02 -2.43 -14.31
C LYS A 126 9.93 -3.01 -15.40
N PHE A 127 11.15 -3.38 -15.05
CA PHE A 127 12.07 -4.05 -15.96
C PHE A 127 11.54 -5.40 -16.43
N LEU A 128 11.05 -6.25 -15.50
CA LEU A 128 10.47 -7.55 -15.84
C LEU A 128 9.25 -7.43 -16.73
N THR A 129 8.34 -6.49 -16.43
CA THR A 129 7.14 -6.29 -17.26
C THR A 129 7.47 -5.78 -18.66
N SER A 130 8.52 -4.98 -18.81
CA SER A 130 9.02 -4.57 -20.13
C SER A 130 9.68 -5.74 -20.88
N PHE A 131 10.44 -6.57 -20.18
CA PHE A 131 11.11 -7.74 -20.77
C PHE A 131 10.11 -8.81 -21.24
N PHE A 132 9.03 -9.01 -20.47
CA PHE A 132 7.96 -9.98 -20.78
C PHE A 132 6.74 -9.33 -21.44
N GLU A 133 6.88 -8.18 -22.11
CA GLU A 133 5.76 -7.42 -22.69
C GLU A 133 4.91 -8.27 -23.63
N ASN A 134 5.56 -9.06 -24.50
CA ASN A 134 4.88 -9.95 -25.45
C ASN A 134 4.06 -11.07 -24.76
N GLN A 135 4.60 -11.65 -23.68
CA GLN A 135 3.95 -12.71 -22.91
C GLN A 135 2.86 -12.19 -21.96
N LEU A 136 2.93 -10.89 -21.61
CA LEU A 136 1.91 -10.21 -20.82
C LEU A 136 0.82 -9.56 -21.69
N ALA A 137 0.95 -9.62 -23.03
CA ALA A 137 -0.02 -9.08 -23.98
C ALA A 137 -1.41 -9.71 -23.77
N TYR A 138 -2.46 -8.93 -24.12
CA TYR A 138 -3.86 -9.30 -23.90
C TYR A 138 -4.25 -10.65 -24.52
N TYR A 139 -3.69 -10.97 -25.67
CA TYR A 139 -4.02 -12.16 -26.46
C TYR A 139 -3.23 -13.43 -26.06
N TYR A 140 -2.30 -13.34 -25.11
CA TYR A 140 -1.48 -14.49 -24.73
C TYR A 140 -2.17 -15.37 -23.69
N GLU A 141 -2.33 -16.67 -23.98
CA GLU A 141 -3.09 -17.61 -23.13
C GLU A 141 -2.49 -17.74 -21.72
N TYR A 142 -1.16 -17.76 -21.61
CA TYR A 142 -0.45 -17.96 -20.34
C TYR A 142 -0.07 -16.66 -19.61
N LYS A 143 -0.69 -15.51 -19.95
CA LYS A 143 -0.36 -14.19 -19.36
C LYS A 143 -0.45 -14.15 -17.84
N ILE A 144 -1.38 -14.92 -17.25
CA ILE A 144 -1.53 -15.01 -15.79
C ILE A 144 -0.32 -15.70 -15.16
N LEU A 145 0.15 -16.78 -15.78
CA LEU A 145 1.30 -17.53 -15.27
C LEU A 145 2.57 -16.70 -15.32
N PHE A 146 2.80 -15.93 -16.40
CA PHE A 146 3.92 -15.00 -16.50
C PHE A 146 3.81 -13.84 -15.49
N LEU A 147 2.61 -13.34 -15.24
CA LEU A 147 2.40 -12.32 -14.20
C LEU A 147 2.76 -12.88 -12.82
N PHE A 148 2.32 -14.09 -12.48
CA PHE A 148 2.68 -14.77 -11.23
C PHE A 148 4.19 -14.97 -11.10
N LEU A 149 4.84 -15.40 -12.17
CA LEU A 149 6.30 -15.54 -12.22
C LEU A 149 6.98 -14.19 -11.90
N CYS A 150 6.57 -13.09 -12.54
CA CYS A 150 7.11 -11.77 -12.28
C CYS A 150 6.93 -11.35 -10.82
N VAL A 151 5.76 -11.62 -10.23
CA VAL A 151 5.49 -11.30 -8.82
C VAL A 151 6.39 -12.10 -7.90
N ILE A 152 6.55 -13.42 -8.13
CA ILE A 152 7.42 -14.28 -7.32
C ILE A 152 8.88 -13.81 -7.42
N LEU A 153 9.37 -13.50 -8.62
CA LEU A 153 10.72 -12.99 -8.82
C LEU A 153 10.94 -11.66 -8.08
N CYS A 154 9.95 -10.76 -8.07
CA CYS A 154 10.02 -9.51 -7.33
C CYS A 154 10.05 -9.73 -5.82
N VAL A 155 9.27 -10.67 -5.29
CA VAL A 155 9.30 -11.00 -3.86
C VAL A 155 10.67 -11.55 -3.46
N VAL A 156 11.22 -12.50 -4.23
CA VAL A 156 12.57 -13.04 -3.98
C VAL A 156 13.61 -11.92 -4.05
N PHE A 157 13.56 -11.08 -5.05
CA PHE A 157 14.47 -9.93 -5.21
C PHE A 157 14.40 -8.96 -4.03
N TYR A 158 13.20 -8.63 -3.55
CA TYR A 158 12.99 -7.80 -2.37
C TYR A 158 13.67 -8.39 -1.12
N PHE A 159 13.47 -9.69 -0.86
CA PHE A 159 14.11 -10.35 0.27
C PHE A 159 15.62 -10.39 0.14
N LEU A 160 16.16 -10.66 -1.04
CA LEU A 160 17.61 -10.66 -1.28
C LEU A 160 18.21 -9.27 -1.00
N ILE A 161 17.63 -8.20 -1.55
CA ILE A 161 18.10 -6.83 -1.28
C ILE A 161 17.98 -6.49 0.21
N SER A 162 16.86 -6.83 0.83
CA SER A 162 16.63 -6.55 2.26
C SER A 162 17.65 -7.22 3.17
N ILE A 163 18.09 -8.43 2.83
CA ILE A 163 19.17 -9.16 3.54
C ILE A 163 20.52 -8.50 3.27
N LEU A 164 20.84 -8.18 2.02
CA LEU A 164 22.11 -7.55 1.63
C LEU A 164 22.34 -6.21 2.32
N ILE A 165 21.29 -5.37 2.40
CA ILE A 165 21.36 -4.05 3.04
C ILE A 165 21.26 -4.16 4.58
N LYS A 166 21.11 -5.39 5.12
CA LYS A 166 20.89 -5.63 6.55
C LYS A 166 19.70 -4.81 7.09
N ALA A 167 18.62 -4.74 6.31
CA ALA A 167 17.35 -4.17 6.75
C ALA A 167 16.67 -5.08 7.79
N PHE A 168 16.81 -6.40 7.60
CA PHE A 168 16.41 -7.44 8.55
C PHE A 168 17.67 -8.09 9.14
N ASN A 169 17.72 -8.16 10.46
CA ASN A 169 18.74 -8.94 11.15
C ASN A 169 18.13 -10.30 11.53
N SER A 170 18.86 -11.39 11.34
CA SER A 170 18.39 -12.74 11.73
C SER A 170 18.01 -12.83 13.22
N LYS A 171 18.54 -11.92 14.04
CA LYS A 171 18.16 -11.79 15.46
C LYS A 171 16.77 -11.19 15.67
N ASP A 172 16.26 -10.39 14.73
CA ASP A 172 14.93 -9.78 14.80
C ASP A 172 13.82 -10.81 14.47
N LEU A 173 14.18 -11.91 13.79
CA LEU A 173 13.27 -13.02 13.46
C LEU A 173 13.16 -14.07 14.58
N LYS A 174 14.09 -14.10 15.52
CA LYS A 174 13.97 -14.95 16.72
C LYS A 174 13.04 -14.25 17.69
N LEU A 175 11.74 -14.60 17.64
CA LEU A 175 10.80 -14.29 18.69
C LEU A 175 11.40 -14.76 20.01
N LYS A 176 11.75 -13.81 20.88
CA LYS A 176 12.01 -14.14 22.29
C LYS A 176 10.65 -14.49 22.89
N TYR A 177 10.41 -15.80 23.05
CA TYR A 177 9.40 -16.30 23.96
C TYR A 177 9.91 -16.12 25.40
#